data_c3bf514031ab9ea16eef38ac4f6cffd9
#
_entry.id   c3bf514031ab9ea16eef38ac4f6cffd9
#
_cell.length_a   1.000
_cell.length_b   1.000
_cell.length_c   1.000
_cell.angle_alpha   90.00
_cell.angle_beta   90.00
_cell.angle_gamma   90.00
#
_symmetry.space_group_name_H-M   'P 1'
#
loop_
_entity.id
_entity.type
_entity.pdbx_description
1 polymer ?
#
loop_
_entity_poly.entity_id
_entity_poly.type
_entity_poly.pdbx_seq_one_letter_code
_entity_poly.pdbx_strand_id
1 'polypeptide(L)'
;MRTLRSHRGLYGVLDVGSSKITCLVVNATNPRNPKILGMGHRASRGMRAGEIVDMDAAQEAILATVTDAEDAAGLTIEDVFVSYSGGKPRSQLIDLEIEVDGKAVLDSHVSALVSYAAQELPFEQKSVRPMHRLHTLPVDYRVDRNHGVSDPRGMSADRLGSRLLAISVARSSLDNVIDAIDKCHLTIRGVMVGGLASHYAVVTEEEMQLGACLVEIGASISTLVIFHGGGAVHLETLPIGSDHLTRDLAAALNCNIAAAERIKTLYGSALSNPSDSDREIRLPQEALNGGLVGSDRITRSFVVGIMQPRLDEMLTMLKQRMEHQNLRKFAGRRVIFTGGGANLTGLRDYATLALERQIRIGRPREMQGLPASRSGFELSAALGLAHFTATAGQKSAASSLGAAPLHQKSLLEHIPLVGGLFTKRAA
;
A
#
# COMPACT_ATOMS: atom_id res chain seq x y z
N MET A 1 8.74 -7.97 35.47
CA MET A 1 9.48 -7.69 34.22
C MET A 1 9.95 -9.03 33.64
N ARG A 2 9.24 -9.59 32.69
CA ARG A 2 9.69 -10.78 31.96
C ARG A 2 10.34 -10.28 30.67
N THR A 3 11.65 -10.16 30.66
CA THR A 3 12.46 -10.06 29.44
C THR A 3 12.33 -11.35 28.66
N LEU A 4 11.38 -11.40 27.74
CA LEU A 4 11.27 -12.49 26.78
C LEU A 4 12.28 -12.21 25.67
N ARG A 5 13.27 -13.11 25.55
CA ARG A 5 14.20 -13.21 24.41
C ARG A 5 13.41 -13.11 23.11
N SER A 6 13.90 -12.32 22.14
CA SER A 6 13.40 -12.29 20.76
C SER A 6 13.05 -13.70 20.30
N HIS A 7 11.75 -14.02 20.30
CA HIS A 7 11.28 -15.33 19.85
C HIS A 7 11.39 -15.36 18.34
N ARG A 8 12.20 -16.26 17.78
CA ARG A 8 12.25 -16.53 16.35
C ARG A 8 10.81 -16.68 15.83
N GLY A 9 10.41 -15.83 14.88
CA GLY A 9 9.08 -15.90 14.25
C GLY A 9 8.03 -14.96 14.84
N LEU A 10 8.33 -14.17 15.89
CA LEU A 10 7.42 -13.18 16.47
C LEU A 10 7.82 -11.77 16.04
N TYR A 11 6.86 -10.98 15.53
CA TYR A 11 7.07 -9.60 15.10
C TYR A 11 5.75 -8.84 14.99
N GLY A 12 5.85 -7.52 14.93
CA GLY A 12 4.72 -6.64 14.63
C GLY A 12 4.60 -6.35 13.13
N VAL A 13 3.37 -6.17 12.69
CA VAL A 13 3.05 -5.54 11.41
C VAL A 13 2.28 -4.27 11.72
N LEU A 14 2.85 -3.12 11.34
CA LEU A 14 2.30 -1.80 11.63
C LEU A 14 1.86 -1.13 10.32
N ASP A 15 0.57 -0.88 10.16
CA ASP A 15 0.02 -0.11 9.04
C ASP A 15 -0.28 1.32 9.50
N VAL A 16 0.47 2.29 8.95
CA VAL A 16 0.39 3.71 9.32
C VAL A 16 -0.40 4.46 8.27
N GLY A 17 -1.71 4.53 8.46
CA GLY A 17 -2.64 5.22 7.57
C GLY A 17 -3.02 6.62 8.06
N SER A 18 -3.64 7.43 7.17
CA SER A 18 -4.07 8.80 7.50
C SER A 18 -5.29 8.86 8.42
N SER A 19 -6.15 7.84 8.41
CA SER A 19 -7.36 7.78 9.24
C SER A 19 -7.21 6.83 10.41
N LYS A 20 -6.46 5.74 10.22
CA LYS A 20 -6.32 4.65 11.17
C LYS A 20 -4.90 4.14 11.19
N ILE A 21 -4.47 3.68 12.36
CA ILE A 21 -3.24 2.92 12.56
C ILE A 21 -3.65 1.53 13.02
N THR A 22 -3.03 0.51 12.44
CA THR A 22 -3.27 -0.90 12.80
C THR A 22 -1.96 -1.56 13.16
N CYS A 23 -1.92 -2.27 14.27
CA CYS A 23 -0.81 -3.14 14.65
C CYS A 23 -1.31 -4.57 14.78
N LEU A 24 -0.62 -5.51 14.14
CA LEU A 24 -0.85 -6.94 14.27
C LEU A 24 0.38 -7.58 14.88
N VAL A 25 0.20 -8.32 15.97
CA VAL A 25 1.26 -9.17 16.52
C VAL A 25 1.19 -10.51 15.81
N VAL A 26 2.20 -10.83 15.01
CA VAL A 26 2.23 -12.01 14.14
C VAL A 26 3.19 -13.06 14.71
N ASN A 27 2.73 -14.30 14.79
CA ASN A 27 3.56 -15.47 15.03
C ASN A 27 3.68 -16.29 13.73
N ALA A 28 4.84 -16.25 13.11
CA ALA A 28 5.22 -17.01 11.94
C ALA A 28 6.30 -18.06 12.24
N THR A 29 6.33 -18.61 13.44
CA THR A 29 7.21 -19.74 13.82
C THR A 29 6.97 -20.92 12.87
N ASN A 30 5.72 -21.11 12.46
CA ASN A 30 5.34 -21.99 11.36
C ASN A 30 4.93 -21.14 10.14
N PRO A 31 5.79 -20.96 9.13
CA PRO A 31 5.49 -20.16 7.96
C PRO A 31 4.28 -20.65 7.14
N ARG A 32 3.95 -21.93 7.24
CA ARG A 32 2.78 -22.51 6.54
C ARG A 32 1.45 -22.22 7.24
N ASN A 33 1.49 -21.80 8.50
CA ASN A 33 0.30 -21.48 9.28
C ASN A 33 0.59 -20.32 10.25
N PRO A 34 0.81 -19.10 9.71
CA PRO A 34 1.03 -17.91 10.53
C PRO A 34 -0.24 -17.55 11.28
N LYS A 35 -0.09 -16.96 12.47
CA LYS A 35 -1.21 -16.59 13.35
C LYS A 35 -1.06 -15.15 13.83
N ILE A 36 -2.18 -14.46 13.93
CA ILE A 36 -2.28 -13.19 14.65
C ILE A 36 -2.56 -13.53 16.12
N LEU A 37 -1.70 -13.03 17.01
CA LEU A 37 -1.84 -13.22 18.45
C LEU A 37 -2.56 -12.06 19.11
N GLY A 38 -2.42 -10.85 18.56
CA GLY A 38 -3.05 -9.65 19.06
C GLY A 38 -3.20 -8.59 17.97
N MET A 39 -4.15 -7.70 18.16
CA MET A 39 -4.45 -6.61 17.23
C MET A 39 -4.78 -5.33 17.98
N GLY A 40 -4.09 -4.25 17.64
CA GLY A 40 -4.44 -2.87 17.97
C GLY A 40 -4.97 -2.15 16.74
N HIS A 41 -6.01 -1.35 16.91
CA HIS A 41 -6.61 -0.60 15.82
C HIS A 41 -7.21 0.70 16.35
N ARG A 42 -6.60 1.83 16.03
CA ARG A 42 -6.99 3.15 16.52
C ARG A 42 -7.12 4.19 15.42
N ALA A 43 -7.88 5.25 15.71
CA ALA A 43 -7.88 6.43 14.85
C ALA A 43 -6.49 7.04 14.82
N SER A 44 -6.03 7.40 13.62
CA SER A 44 -4.77 8.09 13.42
C SER A 44 -4.87 9.53 13.90
N ARG A 45 -3.81 10.01 14.51
CA ARG A 45 -3.62 11.43 14.89
C ARG A 45 -2.31 11.92 14.32
N GLY A 46 -2.17 13.22 14.12
CA GLY A 46 -0.94 13.81 13.59
C GLY A 46 -0.65 13.50 12.12
N MET A 47 -1.57 12.83 11.41
CA MET A 47 -1.42 12.44 10.01
C MET A 47 -2.35 13.25 9.10
N ARG A 48 -1.85 13.64 7.92
CA ARG A 48 -2.65 14.26 6.86
C ARG A 48 -2.08 13.91 5.48
N ALA A 49 -2.93 13.46 4.59
CA ALA A 49 -2.57 13.07 3.21
C ALA A 49 -1.39 12.07 3.15
N GLY A 50 -1.34 11.12 4.08
CA GLY A 50 -0.27 10.12 4.19
C GLY A 50 1.02 10.62 4.84
N GLU A 51 1.09 11.88 5.26
CA GLU A 51 2.31 12.46 5.85
C GLU A 51 2.08 12.83 7.32
N ILE A 52 3.13 12.75 8.14
CA ILE A 52 3.10 13.24 9.53
C ILE A 52 3.15 14.77 9.49
N VAL A 53 2.17 15.40 10.14
CA VAL A 53 2.06 16.86 10.28
C VAL A 53 2.17 17.29 11.74
N ASP A 54 2.03 16.36 12.67
CA ASP A 54 2.23 16.53 14.10
C ASP A 54 2.91 15.27 14.65
N MET A 55 4.19 15.41 15.00
CA MET A 55 5.04 14.28 15.37
C MET A 55 4.60 13.64 16.69
N ASP A 56 4.27 14.47 17.69
CA ASP A 56 3.92 13.99 19.03
C ASP A 56 2.57 13.25 18.99
N ALA A 57 1.58 13.81 18.31
CA ALA A 57 0.28 13.16 18.14
C ALA A 57 0.38 11.85 17.34
N ALA A 58 1.25 11.79 16.32
CA ALA A 58 1.49 10.57 15.55
C ALA A 58 2.17 9.50 16.41
N GLN A 59 3.21 9.87 17.17
CA GLN A 59 3.90 8.97 18.09
C GLN A 59 2.97 8.40 19.15
N GLU A 60 2.15 9.25 19.81
CA GLU A 60 1.16 8.79 20.79
C GLU A 60 0.17 7.79 20.19
N ALA A 61 -0.32 8.05 18.97
CA ALA A 61 -1.27 7.18 18.30
C ALA A 61 -0.64 5.83 17.91
N ILE A 62 0.63 5.83 17.47
CA ILE A 62 1.39 4.61 17.16
C ILE A 62 1.60 3.81 18.43
N LEU A 63 2.14 4.42 19.48
CA LEU A 63 2.42 3.76 20.76
C LEU A 63 1.17 3.13 21.35
N ALA A 64 0.07 3.89 21.41
CA ALA A 64 -1.20 3.40 21.94
C ALA A 64 -1.74 2.20 21.11
N THR A 65 -1.57 2.23 19.78
CA THR A 65 -2.01 1.13 18.92
C THR A 65 -1.16 -0.14 19.12
N VAL A 66 0.15 0.05 19.30
CA VAL A 66 1.07 -1.08 19.58
C VAL A 66 0.77 -1.68 20.95
N THR A 67 0.58 -0.85 21.97
CA THR A 67 0.20 -1.32 23.33
C THR A 67 -1.08 -2.15 23.31
N ASP A 68 -2.13 -1.70 22.60
CA ASP A 68 -3.37 -2.49 22.47
C ASP A 68 -3.12 -3.88 21.82
N ALA A 69 -2.22 -3.93 20.82
CA ALA A 69 -1.88 -5.19 20.17
C ALA A 69 -1.08 -6.13 21.09
N GLU A 70 -0.15 -5.57 21.85
CA GLU A 70 0.66 -6.30 22.84
C GLU A 70 -0.20 -6.82 24.01
N ASP A 71 -1.09 -6.01 24.53
CA ASP A 71 -2.04 -6.39 25.59
C ASP A 71 -2.95 -7.54 25.11
N ALA A 72 -3.47 -7.42 23.89
CA ALA A 72 -4.29 -8.48 23.30
C ALA A 72 -3.51 -9.78 23.06
N ALA A 73 -2.21 -9.68 22.76
CA ALA A 73 -1.33 -10.83 22.54
C ALA A 73 -0.75 -11.40 23.85
N GLY A 74 -0.76 -10.65 24.94
CA GLY A 74 -0.13 -10.99 26.22
C GLY A 74 1.41 -11.02 26.15
N LEU A 75 2.02 -10.26 25.22
CA LEU A 75 3.48 -10.21 25.01
C LEU A 75 3.89 -8.90 24.31
N THR A 76 5.16 -8.54 24.43
CA THR A 76 5.75 -7.34 23.79
C THR A 76 6.47 -7.70 22.50
N ILE A 77 6.52 -6.71 21.57
CA ILE A 77 7.24 -6.80 20.30
C ILE A 77 8.37 -5.77 20.28
N GLU A 78 9.48 -6.12 19.66
CA GLU A 78 10.62 -5.21 19.43
C GLU A 78 10.75 -4.89 17.93
N ASP A 79 10.46 -5.87 17.08
CA ASP A 79 10.63 -5.81 15.63
C ASP A 79 9.30 -5.56 14.94
N VAL A 80 9.27 -4.61 14.00
CA VAL A 80 8.09 -4.31 13.19
C VAL A 80 8.41 -4.24 11.69
N PHE A 81 7.47 -4.74 10.86
CA PHE A 81 7.37 -4.42 9.46
C PHE A 81 6.29 -3.37 9.27
N VAL A 82 6.56 -2.37 8.44
CA VAL A 82 5.71 -1.18 8.32
C VAL A 82 5.07 -1.11 6.95
N SER A 83 3.76 -0.92 6.88
CA SER A 83 3.03 -0.49 5.69
C SER A 83 2.86 1.03 5.74
N TYR A 84 3.29 1.71 4.68
CA TYR A 84 3.24 3.17 4.60
C TYR A 84 3.03 3.64 3.17
N SER A 85 2.04 4.51 2.95
CA SER A 85 1.71 5.04 1.63
C SER A 85 1.98 6.54 1.46
N GLY A 86 2.58 7.18 2.46
CA GLY A 86 2.97 8.60 2.38
C GLY A 86 4.19 8.86 1.51
N GLY A 87 4.59 10.14 1.41
CA GLY A 87 5.75 10.53 0.63
C GLY A 87 5.54 10.43 -0.90
N LYS A 88 4.31 10.34 -1.37
CA LYS A 88 3.93 10.27 -2.80
C LYS A 88 4.69 9.18 -3.55
N PRO A 89 4.52 7.92 -3.20
CA PRO A 89 5.16 6.80 -3.89
C PRO A 89 4.95 6.87 -5.41
N ARG A 90 6.06 6.66 -6.15
CA ARG A 90 6.08 6.63 -7.61
C ARG A 90 7.00 5.54 -8.08
N SER A 91 6.67 4.95 -9.22
CA SER A 91 7.51 3.92 -9.82
C SER A 91 8.06 4.33 -11.19
N GLN A 92 9.17 3.69 -11.56
CA GLN A 92 9.68 3.68 -12.92
C GLN A 92 10.18 2.28 -13.26
N LEU A 93 10.06 1.91 -14.53
CA LEU A 93 10.66 0.69 -15.06
C LEU A 93 12.11 0.98 -15.47
N ILE A 94 12.99 0.06 -15.14
CA ILE A 94 14.41 0.12 -15.44
C ILE A 94 14.78 -1.19 -16.14
N ASP A 95 15.34 -1.10 -17.35
CA ASP A 95 15.88 -2.25 -18.05
C ASP A 95 17.40 -2.27 -17.87
N LEU A 96 17.92 -3.37 -17.31
CA LEU A 96 19.34 -3.61 -17.10
C LEU A 96 19.77 -4.92 -17.70
N GLU A 97 21.06 -5.01 -18.04
CA GLU A 97 21.68 -6.22 -18.58
C GLU A 97 23.12 -6.34 -18.07
N ILE A 98 23.55 -7.56 -17.74
CA ILE A 98 24.92 -7.91 -17.33
C ILE A 98 25.43 -9.06 -18.20
N GLU A 99 26.75 -9.16 -18.37
CA GLU A 99 27.43 -10.27 -19.01
C GLU A 99 27.60 -11.44 -18.04
N VAL A 100 27.38 -12.66 -18.49
CA VAL A 100 27.50 -13.92 -17.73
C VAL A 100 28.51 -14.88 -18.40
N ASP A 101 28.98 -14.56 -19.63
CA ASP A 101 30.05 -15.25 -20.35
C ASP A 101 29.78 -16.75 -20.58
N GLY A 102 28.58 -17.13 -20.96
CA GLY A 102 28.21 -18.52 -21.24
C GLY A 102 28.08 -19.42 -20.01
N LYS A 103 28.22 -18.87 -18.81
CA LYS A 103 28.11 -19.62 -17.54
C LYS A 103 26.66 -19.74 -17.08
N ALA A 104 26.45 -20.63 -16.11
CA ALA A 104 25.16 -20.72 -15.44
C ALA A 104 24.86 -19.44 -14.62
N VAL A 105 23.64 -18.92 -14.74
CA VAL A 105 23.15 -17.80 -13.94
C VAL A 105 23.07 -18.23 -12.47
N LEU A 106 23.72 -17.47 -11.60
CA LEU A 106 23.78 -17.66 -10.15
C LEU A 106 22.92 -16.61 -9.41
N ASP A 107 22.63 -16.86 -8.13
CA ASP A 107 22.01 -15.88 -7.24
C ASP A 107 22.76 -14.55 -7.19
N SER A 108 24.12 -14.59 -7.29
CA SER A 108 24.96 -13.40 -7.32
C SER A 108 24.67 -12.50 -8.54
N HIS A 109 24.41 -13.08 -9.71
CA HIS A 109 24.07 -12.33 -10.92
C HIS A 109 22.73 -11.63 -10.78
N VAL A 110 21.71 -12.33 -10.26
CA VAL A 110 20.37 -11.77 -9.99
C VAL A 110 20.48 -10.65 -8.95
N SER A 111 21.21 -10.89 -7.86
CA SER A 111 21.40 -9.90 -6.78
C SER A 111 22.17 -8.68 -7.27
N ALA A 112 23.16 -8.84 -8.15
CA ALA A 112 23.92 -7.74 -8.74
C ALA A 112 23.03 -6.79 -9.54
N LEU A 113 22.12 -7.34 -10.41
CA LEU A 113 21.16 -6.53 -11.16
C LEU A 113 20.27 -5.69 -10.26
N VAL A 114 19.70 -6.32 -9.23
CA VAL A 114 18.80 -5.63 -8.29
C VAL A 114 19.55 -4.56 -7.47
N SER A 115 20.74 -4.91 -6.96
CA SER A 115 21.57 -3.99 -6.15
C SER A 115 22.04 -2.79 -6.95
N TYR A 116 22.50 -3.00 -8.20
CA TYR A 116 22.91 -1.91 -9.08
C TYR A 116 21.75 -0.95 -9.36
N ALA A 117 20.57 -1.47 -9.69
CA ALA A 117 19.39 -0.64 -9.91
C ALA A 117 18.99 0.13 -8.63
N ALA A 118 19.17 -0.47 -7.45
CA ALA A 118 18.81 0.16 -6.19
C ALA A 118 19.74 1.32 -5.81
N GLN A 119 21.02 1.23 -6.11
CA GLN A 119 22.05 2.16 -5.63
C GLN A 119 22.47 3.21 -6.65
N GLU A 120 22.68 2.78 -7.91
CA GLU A 120 23.38 3.60 -8.91
C GLU A 120 22.48 4.41 -9.83
N LEU A 121 21.21 4.05 -9.97
CA LEU A 121 20.36 4.71 -10.93
C LEU A 121 19.48 5.78 -10.26
N PRO A 122 19.64 7.07 -10.66
CA PRO A 122 18.77 8.12 -10.16
C PRO A 122 17.32 7.92 -10.62
N PHE A 123 16.38 8.46 -9.87
CA PHE A 123 15.00 8.54 -10.30
C PHE A 123 14.90 9.58 -11.43
N GLU A 124 14.50 9.16 -12.64
CA GLU A 124 14.54 10.00 -13.84
C GLU A 124 13.54 11.17 -13.83
N GLN A 125 12.46 11.05 -13.06
CA GLN A 125 11.50 12.14 -12.96
C GLN A 125 12.05 13.27 -12.08
N LYS A 126 12.10 14.50 -12.62
CA LYS A 126 12.46 15.69 -11.85
C LYS A 126 11.48 15.82 -10.67
N SER A 127 11.97 15.58 -9.47
CA SER A 127 11.25 15.79 -8.23
C SER A 127 11.78 17.02 -7.53
N VAL A 128 10.87 17.86 -7.00
CA VAL A 128 11.24 19.04 -6.20
C VAL A 128 11.86 18.62 -4.85
N ARG A 129 11.57 17.39 -4.38
CA ARG A 129 12.07 16.84 -3.11
C ARG A 129 13.01 15.68 -3.39
N PRO A 130 14.06 15.49 -2.57
CA PRO A 130 14.90 14.30 -2.62
C PRO A 130 14.04 13.04 -2.47
N MET A 131 14.25 12.07 -3.37
CA MET A 131 13.54 10.80 -3.36
C MET A 131 14.44 9.69 -2.80
N HIS A 132 13.86 8.79 -2.01
CA HIS A 132 14.51 7.59 -1.53
C HIS A 132 13.92 6.38 -2.24
N ARG A 133 14.77 5.50 -2.79
CA ARG A 133 14.33 4.26 -3.42
C ARG A 133 13.99 3.25 -2.34
N LEU A 134 12.69 2.94 -2.24
CA LEU A 134 12.17 2.04 -1.23
C LEU A 134 12.16 0.58 -1.71
N HIS A 135 11.81 0.35 -2.99
CA HIS A 135 11.76 -0.99 -3.56
C HIS A 135 12.42 -1.04 -4.94
N THR A 136 13.05 -2.16 -5.23
CA THR A 136 13.51 -2.54 -6.57
C THR A 136 13.11 -4.00 -6.80
N LEU A 137 12.05 -4.19 -7.60
CA LEU A 137 11.38 -5.48 -7.77
C LEU A 137 11.61 -5.99 -9.19
N PRO A 138 12.09 -7.23 -9.39
CA PRO A 138 12.14 -7.81 -10.72
C PRO A 138 10.71 -8.04 -11.25
N VAL A 139 10.48 -7.64 -12.50
CA VAL A 139 9.22 -7.87 -13.21
C VAL A 139 9.34 -9.13 -14.06
N ASP A 140 10.38 -9.18 -14.86
CA ASP A 140 10.76 -10.33 -15.68
C ASP A 140 12.29 -10.38 -15.88
N TYR A 141 12.76 -11.54 -16.32
CA TYR A 141 14.15 -11.71 -16.74
C TYR A 141 14.23 -12.02 -18.23
N ARG A 142 15.37 -11.70 -18.80
CA ARG A 142 15.75 -12.03 -20.17
C ARG A 142 17.06 -12.79 -20.14
N VAL A 143 17.06 -13.99 -20.71
CA VAL A 143 18.25 -14.83 -20.87
C VAL A 143 18.59 -14.82 -22.34
N ASP A 144 19.64 -14.11 -22.71
CA ASP A 144 20.03 -13.82 -24.11
C ASP A 144 18.86 -13.22 -24.92
N ARG A 145 18.28 -13.99 -25.84
CA ARG A 145 17.12 -13.58 -26.66
C ARG A 145 15.78 -14.01 -26.09
N ASN A 146 15.76 -14.82 -25.02
CA ASN A 146 14.54 -15.34 -24.44
C ASN A 146 13.99 -14.35 -23.41
N HIS A 147 12.80 -13.84 -23.66
CA HIS A 147 12.08 -12.89 -22.78
C HIS A 147 11.07 -13.60 -21.88
N GLY A 148 10.66 -12.94 -20.79
CA GLY A 148 9.60 -13.44 -19.91
C GLY A 148 10.02 -14.64 -19.06
N VAL A 149 11.31 -14.80 -18.80
CA VAL A 149 11.82 -15.82 -17.88
C VAL A 149 11.48 -15.42 -16.46
N SER A 150 10.79 -16.28 -15.71
CA SER A 150 10.40 -16.02 -14.33
C SER A 150 11.54 -16.25 -13.34
N ASP A 151 12.35 -17.29 -13.56
CA ASP A 151 13.57 -17.56 -12.78
C ASP A 151 14.70 -17.99 -13.72
N PRO A 152 15.75 -17.17 -13.87
CA PRO A 152 16.87 -17.46 -14.78
C PRO A 152 17.93 -18.37 -14.15
N ARG A 153 17.86 -18.68 -12.84
CA ARG A 153 18.90 -19.41 -12.12
C ARG A 153 19.13 -20.80 -12.70
N GLY A 154 20.40 -21.15 -12.87
CA GLY A 154 20.80 -22.43 -13.45
C GLY A 154 20.76 -22.49 -14.99
N MET A 155 20.19 -21.49 -15.67
CA MET A 155 20.24 -21.38 -17.12
C MET A 155 21.61 -20.87 -17.56
N SER A 156 22.19 -21.45 -18.63
CA SER A 156 23.40 -20.92 -19.26
C SER A 156 23.04 -19.70 -20.10
N ALA A 157 23.82 -18.63 -20.00
CA ALA A 157 23.59 -17.38 -20.71
C ALA A 157 24.88 -16.64 -21.01
N ASP A 158 24.95 -15.97 -22.16
CA ASP A 158 25.97 -14.97 -22.43
C ASP A 158 25.58 -13.67 -21.68
N ARG A 159 24.29 -13.32 -21.68
CA ARG A 159 23.75 -12.11 -21.06
C ARG A 159 22.51 -12.40 -20.27
N LEU A 160 22.44 -11.79 -19.09
CA LEU A 160 21.26 -11.76 -18.24
C LEU A 160 20.70 -10.34 -18.17
N GLY A 161 19.48 -10.16 -18.68
CA GLY A 161 18.73 -8.92 -18.53
C GLY A 161 17.61 -9.04 -17.50
N SER A 162 17.21 -7.93 -16.94
CA SER A 162 16.00 -7.84 -16.11
C SER A 162 15.31 -6.51 -16.31
N ARG A 163 13.99 -6.56 -16.37
CA ARG A 163 13.14 -5.39 -16.18
C ARG A 163 12.79 -5.28 -14.71
N LEU A 164 13.12 -4.16 -14.11
CA LEU A 164 12.96 -3.90 -12.70
C LEU A 164 11.97 -2.76 -12.48
N LEU A 165 11.04 -2.92 -11.54
CA LEU A 165 10.19 -1.86 -11.03
C LEU A 165 10.86 -1.20 -9.84
N ALA A 166 11.31 0.04 -10.01
CA ALA A 166 11.89 0.86 -8.96
C ALA A 166 10.79 1.76 -8.36
N ILE A 167 10.56 1.67 -7.06
CA ILE A 167 9.57 2.48 -6.34
C ILE A 167 10.30 3.41 -5.39
N SER A 168 10.02 4.71 -5.51
CA SER A 168 10.65 5.75 -4.70
C SER A 168 9.61 6.60 -3.99
N VAL A 169 9.96 7.08 -2.80
CA VAL A 169 9.15 7.96 -1.94
C VAL A 169 9.95 9.21 -1.57
N ALA A 170 9.29 10.29 -1.17
CA ALA A 170 9.97 11.46 -0.65
C ALA A 170 10.71 11.09 0.65
N ARG A 171 12.03 11.36 0.67
CA ARG A 171 12.91 10.97 1.77
C ARG A 171 12.47 11.56 3.11
N SER A 172 12.17 12.85 3.16
CA SER A 172 11.75 13.52 4.39
C SER A 172 10.47 12.91 5.00
N SER A 173 9.53 12.47 4.16
CA SER A 173 8.29 11.83 4.64
C SER A 173 8.56 10.44 5.22
N LEU A 174 9.49 9.70 4.62
CA LEU A 174 9.92 8.40 5.13
C LEU A 174 10.69 8.56 6.45
N ASP A 175 11.65 9.50 6.51
CA ASP A 175 12.45 9.77 7.71
C ASP A 175 11.53 10.13 8.90
N ASN A 176 10.50 10.95 8.70
CA ASN A 176 9.55 11.30 9.76
C ASN A 176 8.80 10.07 10.33
N VAL A 177 8.38 9.14 9.48
CA VAL A 177 7.71 7.91 9.95
C VAL A 177 8.67 7.00 10.70
N ILE A 178 9.92 6.89 10.21
CA ILE A 178 10.96 6.13 10.88
C ILE A 178 11.21 6.72 12.28
N ASP A 179 11.41 8.03 12.38
CA ASP A 179 11.65 8.71 13.64
C ASP A 179 10.50 8.55 14.65
N ALA A 180 9.24 8.61 14.15
CA ALA A 180 8.06 8.42 15.01
C ALA A 180 7.99 7.00 15.58
N ILE A 181 8.34 5.98 14.78
CA ILE A 181 8.33 4.58 15.20
C ILE A 181 9.51 4.27 16.12
N ASP A 182 10.69 4.81 15.82
CA ASP A 182 11.91 4.64 16.63
C ASP A 182 11.73 5.19 18.05
N LYS A 183 11.06 6.35 18.17
CA LYS A 183 10.66 6.93 19.46
C LYS A 183 9.67 6.08 20.25
N CYS A 184 8.99 5.13 19.62
CA CYS A 184 8.18 4.10 20.29
C CYS A 184 8.98 2.88 20.72
N HIS A 185 10.32 2.92 20.64
CA HIS A 185 11.25 1.82 20.97
C HIS A 185 11.04 0.56 20.10
N LEU A 186 10.64 0.75 18.84
CA LEU A 186 10.42 -0.33 17.87
C LEU A 186 11.49 -0.30 16.79
N THR A 187 12.02 -1.47 16.46
CA THR A 187 13.02 -1.65 15.39
C THR A 187 12.31 -1.96 14.08
N ILE A 188 12.46 -1.09 13.08
CA ILE A 188 11.88 -1.32 11.75
C ILE A 188 12.72 -2.33 11.00
N ARG A 189 12.14 -3.47 10.61
CA ARG A 189 12.75 -4.53 9.80
C ARG A 189 12.54 -4.36 8.31
N GLY A 190 11.56 -3.56 7.92
CA GLY A 190 11.29 -3.23 6.52
C GLY A 190 10.06 -2.35 6.38
N VAL A 191 10.02 -1.59 5.29
CA VAL A 191 8.89 -0.72 4.95
C VAL A 191 8.35 -1.13 3.58
N MET A 192 7.04 -1.26 3.45
CA MET A 192 6.36 -1.56 2.18
C MET A 192 5.29 -0.52 1.90
N VAL A 193 5.14 -0.12 0.63
CA VAL A 193 4.03 0.76 0.22
C VAL A 193 2.70 0.01 0.39
N GLY A 194 1.69 0.66 1.00
CA GLY A 194 0.42 0.03 1.36
C GLY A 194 -0.29 -0.70 0.22
N GLY A 195 -0.43 -0.07 -0.96
CA GLY A 195 -1.02 -0.73 -2.13
C GLY A 195 -0.22 -1.96 -2.60
N LEU A 196 1.12 -1.91 -2.45
CA LEU A 196 1.95 -3.09 -2.73
C LEU A 196 1.78 -4.15 -1.62
N ALA A 197 1.59 -3.75 -0.37
CA ALA A 197 1.29 -4.68 0.71
C ALA A 197 -0.07 -5.36 0.49
N SER A 198 -1.11 -4.58 0.19
CA SER A 198 -2.48 -5.07 0.00
C SER A 198 -2.60 -6.18 -1.05
N HIS A 199 -1.74 -6.18 -2.10
CA HIS A 199 -1.85 -7.19 -3.15
C HIS A 199 -1.64 -8.61 -2.62
N TYR A 200 -0.74 -8.81 -1.63
CA TYR A 200 -0.49 -10.14 -1.05
C TYR A 200 -1.70 -10.72 -0.33
N ALA A 201 -2.66 -9.89 0.09
CA ALA A 201 -3.90 -10.36 0.68
C ALA A 201 -5.06 -10.46 -0.31
N VAL A 202 -5.01 -9.75 -1.44
CA VAL A 202 -6.20 -9.47 -2.25
C VAL A 202 -6.11 -10.00 -3.67
N VAL A 203 -4.93 -9.94 -4.30
CA VAL A 203 -4.74 -10.32 -5.72
C VAL A 203 -4.34 -11.79 -5.82
N THR A 204 -4.86 -12.49 -6.83
CA THR A 204 -4.47 -13.88 -7.11
C THR A 204 -3.30 -13.93 -8.10
N GLU A 205 -2.56 -15.03 -8.09
CA GLU A 205 -1.46 -15.25 -9.05
C GLU A 205 -1.95 -15.21 -10.50
N GLU A 206 -3.15 -15.76 -10.77
CA GLU A 206 -3.76 -15.72 -12.09
C GLU A 206 -4.07 -14.28 -12.53
N GLU A 207 -4.58 -13.44 -11.62
CA GLU A 207 -4.84 -12.02 -11.91
C GLU A 207 -3.54 -11.25 -12.20
N MET A 208 -2.47 -11.53 -11.47
CA MET A 208 -1.16 -10.94 -11.75
C MET A 208 -0.61 -11.39 -13.11
N GLN A 209 -0.80 -12.65 -13.47
CA GLN A 209 -0.30 -13.22 -14.73
C GLN A 209 -1.04 -12.64 -15.94
N LEU A 210 -2.37 -12.58 -15.88
CA LEU A 210 -3.21 -12.11 -16.99
C LEU A 210 -3.25 -10.58 -17.13
N GLY A 211 -2.79 -9.87 -16.11
CA GLY A 211 -2.85 -8.41 -16.03
C GLY A 211 -4.09 -7.93 -15.30
N ALA A 212 -3.85 -7.20 -14.20
CA ALA A 212 -4.89 -6.59 -13.36
C ALA A 212 -4.42 -5.26 -12.78
N CYS A 213 -5.38 -4.40 -12.45
CA CYS A 213 -5.15 -3.19 -11.69
C CYS A 213 -5.68 -3.36 -10.27
N LEU A 214 -4.86 -3.17 -9.27
CA LEU A 214 -5.29 -3.04 -7.89
C LEU A 214 -5.38 -1.56 -7.53
N VAL A 215 -6.50 -1.15 -6.98
CA VAL A 215 -6.72 0.19 -6.44
C VAL A 215 -7.04 0.07 -4.96
N GLU A 216 -6.10 0.45 -4.13
CA GLU A 216 -6.32 0.58 -2.70
C GLU A 216 -6.86 1.97 -2.39
N ILE A 217 -8.14 2.07 -2.03
CA ILE A 217 -8.78 3.33 -1.68
C ILE A 217 -8.61 3.55 -0.18
N GLY A 218 -7.63 4.39 0.18
CA GLY A 218 -7.41 4.82 1.54
C GLY A 218 -8.31 5.99 1.96
N ALA A 219 -8.01 6.58 3.10
CA ALA A 219 -8.72 7.75 3.61
C ALA A 219 -8.39 9.01 2.78
N SER A 220 -7.12 9.37 2.71
CA SER A 220 -6.69 10.62 2.04
C SER A 220 -6.06 10.41 0.68
N ILE A 221 -5.57 9.21 0.40
CA ILE A 221 -4.89 8.84 -0.85
C ILE A 221 -5.40 7.50 -1.34
N SER A 222 -5.30 7.27 -2.65
CA SER A 222 -5.52 5.97 -3.28
C SER A 222 -4.25 5.52 -3.99
N THR A 223 -3.91 4.24 -3.90
CA THR A 223 -2.74 3.66 -4.56
C THR A 223 -3.18 2.76 -5.70
N LEU A 224 -2.71 3.06 -6.91
CA LEU A 224 -2.87 2.22 -8.09
C LEU A 224 -1.62 1.36 -8.25
N VAL A 225 -1.80 0.05 -8.36
CA VAL A 225 -0.75 -0.91 -8.73
C VAL A 225 -1.22 -1.69 -9.95
N ILE A 226 -0.40 -1.75 -11.00
CA ILE A 226 -0.69 -2.52 -12.21
C ILE A 226 0.20 -3.75 -12.22
N PHE A 227 -0.40 -4.92 -12.43
CA PHE A 227 0.28 -6.21 -12.55
C PHE A 227 0.21 -6.72 -13.96
N HIS A 228 1.25 -7.40 -14.41
CA HIS A 228 1.30 -8.11 -15.69
C HIS A 228 2.44 -9.12 -15.68
N GLY A 229 2.20 -10.30 -16.25
CA GLY A 229 3.22 -11.36 -16.34
C GLY A 229 3.71 -11.86 -14.98
N GLY A 230 2.86 -11.80 -13.95
CA GLY A 230 3.17 -12.26 -12.59
C GLY A 230 3.83 -11.23 -11.68
N GLY A 231 4.20 -10.05 -12.19
CA GLY A 231 4.85 -8.98 -11.40
C GLY A 231 4.13 -7.64 -11.43
N ALA A 232 4.47 -6.77 -10.48
CA ALA A 232 4.02 -5.38 -10.51
C ALA A 232 4.84 -4.61 -11.55
N VAL A 233 4.16 -3.91 -12.48
CA VAL A 233 4.78 -3.14 -13.56
C VAL A 233 4.63 -1.63 -13.38
N HIS A 234 3.74 -1.19 -12.50
CA HIS A 234 3.53 0.21 -12.19
C HIS A 234 2.94 0.38 -10.79
N LEU A 235 3.35 1.44 -10.10
CA LEU A 235 2.75 1.91 -8.85
C LEU A 235 2.73 3.43 -8.83
N GLU A 236 1.58 3.99 -8.50
CA GLU A 236 1.39 5.43 -8.32
C GLU A 236 0.35 5.69 -7.24
N THR A 237 0.52 6.79 -6.48
CA THR A 237 -0.50 7.27 -5.54
C THR A 237 -1.22 8.48 -6.11
N LEU A 238 -2.55 8.48 -5.93
CA LEU A 238 -3.45 9.57 -6.27
C LEU A 238 -3.83 10.34 -5.01
N PRO A 239 -3.82 11.68 -5.02
CA PRO A 239 -4.12 12.49 -3.83
C PRO A 239 -5.63 12.59 -3.57
N ILE A 240 -6.34 11.47 -3.66
CA ILE A 240 -7.78 11.37 -3.47
C ILE A 240 -8.10 10.07 -2.73
N GLY A 241 -9.04 10.12 -1.78
CA GLY A 241 -9.50 8.98 -1.00
C GLY A 241 -10.85 9.26 -0.35
N SER A 242 -11.32 8.35 0.50
CA SER A 242 -12.67 8.39 1.07
C SER A 242 -12.96 9.59 1.98
N ASP A 243 -11.93 10.21 2.58
CA ASP A 243 -12.08 11.42 3.39
C ASP A 243 -12.51 12.65 2.57
N HIS A 244 -12.24 12.67 1.26
CA HIS A 244 -12.71 13.74 0.40
C HIS A 244 -14.24 13.72 0.31
N LEU A 245 -14.85 12.53 0.22
CA LEU A 245 -16.32 12.38 0.28
C LEU A 245 -16.87 12.88 1.62
N THR A 246 -16.19 12.58 2.73
CA THR A 246 -16.57 13.05 4.06
C THR A 246 -16.50 14.56 4.16
N ARG A 247 -15.45 15.18 3.63
CA ARG A 247 -15.29 16.66 3.64
C ARG A 247 -16.33 17.35 2.76
N ASP A 248 -16.65 16.79 1.60
CA ASP A 248 -17.69 17.32 0.73
C ASP A 248 -19.06 17.28 1.43
N LEU A 249 -19.36 16.16 2.13
CA LEU A 249 -20.56 16.06 2.97
C LEU A 249 -20.55 17.05 4.12
N ALA A 250 -19.43 17.19 4.84
CA ALA A 250 -19.29 18.14 5.94
C ALA A 250 -19.53 19.59 5.48
N ALA A 251 -18.97 19.96 4.33
CA ALA A 251 -19.13 21.28 3.75
C ALA A 251 -20.58 21.52 3.29
N ALA A 252 -21.17 20.59 2.56
CA ALA A 252 -22.53 20.72 2.01
C ALA A 252 -23.61 20.72 3.11
N LEU A 253 -23.40 19.93 4.18
CA LEU A 253 -24.33 19.83 5.30
C LEU A 253 -23.99 20.81 6.43
N ASN A 254 -22.90 21.57 6.30
CA ASN A 254 -22.37 22.47 7.33
C ASN A 254 -22.27 21.80 8.73
N CYS A 255 -21.69 20.60 8.75
CA CYS A 255 -21.54 19.79 9.97
C CYS A 255 -20.07 19.43 10.22
N ASN A 256 -19.78 18.95 11.41
CA ASN A 256 -18.42 18.48 11.71
C ASN A 256 -18.07 17.18 10.96
N ILE A 257 -16.78 16.92 10.83
CA ILE A 257 -16.25 15.74 10.08
C ILE A 257 -16.76 14.40 10.65
N ALA A 258 -16.90 14.29 11.97
CA ALA A 258 -17.36 13.06 12.61
C ALA A 258 -18.84 12.76 12.25
N ALA A 259 -19.70 13.76 12.23
CA ALA A 259 -21.08 13.63 11.78
C ALA A 259 -21.17 13.28 10.29
N ALA A 260 -20.38 13.96 9.44
CA ALA A 260 -20.31 13.66 8.02
C ALA A 260 -19.82 12.23 7.75
N GLU A 261 -18.79 11.76 8.48
CA GLU A 261 -18.29 10.38 8.37
C GLU A 261 -19.36 9.36 8.76
N ARG A 262 -20.12 9.64 9.81
CA ARG A 262 -21.25 8.80 10.22
C ARG A 262 -22.34 8.75 9.14
N ILE A 263 -22.68 9.91 8.55
CA ILE A 263 -23.68 9.99 7.45
C ILE A 263 -23.17 9.20 6.25
N LYS A 264 -21.92 9.39 5.83
CA LYS A 264 -21.30 8.64 4.74
C LYS A 264 -21.38 7.12 4.98
N THR A 265 -21.01 6.69 6.19
CA THR A 265 -20.93 5.25 6.52
C THR A 265 -22.31 4.59 6.55
N LEU A 266 -23.33 5.28 7.07
CA LEU A 266 -24.66 4.70 7.25
C LEU A 266 -25.55 4.83 6.00
N TYR A 267 -25.38 5.91 5.23
CA TYR A 267 -26.31 6.28 4.17
C TYR A 267 -25.64 6.49 2.81
N GLY A 268 -24.32 6.58 2.75
CA GLY A 268 -23.57 6.78 1.53
C GLY A 268 -23.74 5.64 0.53
N SER A 269 -23.82 6.01 -0.74
CA SER A 269 -23.84 5.07 -1.87
C SER A 269 -23.18 5.73 -3.08
N ALA A 270 -22.54 4.94 -3.92
CA ALA A 270 -22.06 5.39 -5.22
C ALA A 270 -23.17 5.49 -6.26
N LEU A 271 -24.25 4.72 -6.09
CA LEU A 271 -25.40 4.70 -6.96
C LEU A 271 -26.63 5.24 -6.25
N SER A 272 -27.39 6.08 -6.96
CA SER A 272 -28.70 6.53 -6.54
C SER A 272 -29.76 5.55 -7.02
N ASN A 273 -30.73 5.22 -6.16
CA ASN A 273 -31.91 4.47 -6.52
C ASN A 273 -33.14 5.40 -6.54
N PRO A 274 -34.17 5.14 -7.37
CA PRO A 274 -35.40 5.93 -7.38
C PRO A 274 -36.03 6.08 -5.99
N SER A 275 -35.99 5.03 -5.16
CA SER A 275 -36.51 5.03 -3.80
C SER A 275 -35.71 5.89 -2.81
N ASP A 276 -34.52 6.36 -3.18
CA ASP A 276 -33.69 7.18 -2.30
C ASP A 276 -34.22 8.62 -2.16
N SER A 277 -35.07 9.05 -3.11
CA SER A 277 -35.76 10.36 -3.04
C SER A 277 -36.76 10.44 -1.92
N ASP A 278 -37.37 9.32 -1.59
CA ASP A 278 -38.44 9.22 -0.56
C ASP A 278 -37.85 8.77 0.79
N ARG A 279 -36.59 8.34 0.79
CA ARG A 279 -35.94 7.86 2.00
C ARG A 279 -35.35 9.02 2.80
N GLU A 280 -36.10 9.50 3.79
CA GLU A 280 -35.63 10.50 4.73
C GLU A 280 -34.59 9.94 5.69
N ILE A 281 -33.56 10.73 5.92
CA ILE A 281 -32.49 10.50 6.90
C ILE A 281 -32.58 11.60 7.93
N ARG A 282 -32.63 11.22 9.21
CA ARG A 282 -32.50 12.17 10.28
C ARG A 282 -31.03 12.45 10.54
N LEU A 283 -30.67 13.73 10.51
CA LEU A 283 -29.32 14.17 10.79
C LEU A 283 -28.96 13.92 12.27
N PRO A 284 -27.72 13.50 12.58
CA PRO A 284 -27.24 13.44 13.95
C PRO A 284 -27.28 14.84 14.62
N GLN A 285 -27.53 14.90 15.93
CA GLN A 285 -27.58 16.19 16.63
C GLN A 285 -26.28 17.00 16.48
N GLU A 286 -25.14 16.32 16.37
CA GLU A 286 -23.83 16.93 16.13
C GLU A 286 -23.75 17.63 14.76
N ALA A 287 -24.62 17.27 13.80
CA ALA A 287 -24.73 17.91 12.50
C ALA A 287 -25.63 19.15 12.53
N LEU A 288 -26.48 19.31 13.54
CA LEU A 288 -27.45 20.40 13.63
C LEU A 288 -26.86 21.69 14.21
N ASN A 289 -25.69 21.64 14.86
CA ASN A 289 -25.05 22.78 15.50
C ASN A 289 -24.47 23.82 14.52
N GLY A 290 -24.50 23.57 13.22
CA GLY A 290 -23.97 24.44 12.17
C GLY A 290 -24.96 25.40 11.52
N GLY A 291 -26.25 25.29 11.78
CA GLY A 291 -27.25 26.36 11.54
C GLY A 291 -27.70 26.61 10.09
N LEU A 292 -27.37 25.79 9.09
CA LEU A 292 -27.79 26.03 7.69
C LEU A 292 -28.81 25.06 7.10
N VAL A 293 -29.01 23.92 7.71
CA VAL A 293 -30.10 23.01 7.29
C VAL A 293 -31.34 23.38 8.09
N GLY A 294 -32.28 24.06 7.47
CA GLY A 294 -33.57 24.44 8.10
C GLY A 294 -34.48 23.25 8.45
N SER A 295 -33.96 22.01 8.30
CA SER A 295 -34.61 20.75 8.64
C SER A 295 -33.61 19.78 9.24
N ASP A 296 -34.03 19.04 10.27
CA ASP A 296 -33.28 17.92 10.84
C ASP A 296 -33.29 16.67 9.91
N ARG A 297 -33.90 16.77 8.72
CA ARG A 297 -34.07 15.69 7.76
C ARG A 297 -33.58 16.07 6.37
N ILE A 298 -32.91 15.13 5.75
CA ILE A 298 -32.49 15.19 4.34
C ILE A 298 -32.85 13.87 3.67
N THR A 299 -32.88 13.85 2.34
CA THR A 299 -33.09 12.60 1.60
C THR A 299 -31.78 11.86 1.38
N ARG A 300 -31.83 10.53 1.22
CA ARG A 300 -30.65 9.74 0.85
C ARG A 300 -30.10 10.16 -0.52
N SER A 301 -30.98 10.49 -1.47
CA SER A 301 -30.58 10.98 -2.79
C SER A 301 -29.73 12.26 -2.69
N PHE A 302 -30.01 13.15 -1.73
CA PHE A 302 -29.20 14.35 -1.50
C PHE A 302 -27.79 13.99 -1.03
N VAL A 303 -27.62 13.03 -0.10
CA VAL A 303 -26.31 12.53 0.33
C VAL A 303 -25.54 11.93 -0.84
N VAL A 304 -26.16 11.09 -1.63
CA VAL A 304 -25.54 10.49 -2.84
C VAL A 304 -25.11 11.56 -3.83
N GLY A 305 -26.00 12.55 -4.08
CA GLY A 305 -25.72 13.65 -5.02
C GLY A 305 -24.50 14.50 -4.62
N ILE A 306 -24.25 14.70 -3.30
CA ILE A 306 -23.05 15.40 -2.82
C ILE A 306 -21.79 14.57 -3.09
N MET A 307 -21.85 13.25 -2.93
CA MET A 307 -20.69 12.38 -3.04
C MET A 307 -20.30 12.08 -4.49
N GLN A 308 -21.27 12.07 -5.40
CA GLN A 308 -21.11 11.61 -6.78
C GLN A 308 -20.04 12.37 -7.57
N PRO A 309 -19.96 13.71 -7.57
CA PRO A 309 -18.92 14.45 -8.28
C PRO A 309 -17.50 14.06 -7.85
N ARG A 310 -17.30 13.76 -6.56
CA ARG A 310 -16.01 13.33 -6.04
C ARG A 310 -15.65 11.91 -6.48
N LEU A 311 -16.62 11.03 -6.55
CA LEU A 311 -16.45 9.68 -7.10
C LEU A 311 -16.09 9.73 -8.59
N ASP A 312 -16.76 10.60 -9.36
CA ASP A 312 -16.47 10.84 -10.77
C ASP A 312 -15.04 11.34 -10.97
N GLU A 313 -14.61 12.30 -10.17
CA GLU A 313 -13.22 12.79 -10.19
C GLU A 313 -12.23 11.64 -9.93
N MET A 314 -12.45 10.85 -8.88
CA MET A 314 -11.58 9.73 -8.53
C MET A 314 -11.51 8.69 -9.67
N LEU A 315 -12.65 8.28 -10.21
CA LEU A 315 -12.70 7.29 -11.28
C LEU A 315 -12.13 7.83 -12.59
N THR A 316 -12.34 9.12 -12.89
CA THR A 316 -11.73 9.79 -14.05
C THR A 316 -10.20 9.82 -13.93
N MET A 317 -9.65 10.18 -12.77
CA MET A 317 -8.21 10.13 -12.53
C MET A 317 -7.67 8.72 -12.72
N LEU A 318 -8.34 7.70 -12.18
CA LEU A 318 -7.93 6.30 -12.35
C LEU A 318 -7.97 5.86 -13.82
N LYS A 319 -9.05 6.20 -14.56
CA LYS A 319 -9.19 5.90 -15.99
C LYS A 319 -8.04 6.50 -16.79
N GLN A 320 -7.74 7.79 -16.58
CA GLN A 320 -6.64 8.48 -17.26
C GLN A 320 -5.27 7.80 -17.00
N ARG A 321 -5.01 7.33 -15.76
CA ARG A 321 -3.75 6.64 -15.45
C ARG A 321 -3.67 5.27 -16.12
N MET A 322 -4.74 4.48 -16.07
CA MET A 322 -4.77 3.16 -16.69
C MET A 322 -4.73 3.20 -18.22
N GLU A 323 -5.23 4.28 -18.83
CA GLU A 323 -5.25 4.48 -20.29
C GLU A 323 -4.02 5.22 -20.82
N HIS A 324 -3.11 5.65 -19.94
CA HIS A 324 -1.87 6.28 -20.37
C HIS A 324 -1.11 5.35 -21.34
N GLN A 325 -0.55 5.92 -22.41
CA GLN A 325 0.03 5.18 -23.54
C GLN A 325 1.00 4.05 -23.13
N ASN A 326 1.82 4.30 -22.11
CA ASN A 326 2.80 3.34 -21.62
C ASN A 326 2.21 2.23 -20.73
N LEU A 327 1.03 2.44 -20.16
CA LEU A 327 0.40 1.55 -19.18
C LEU A 327 -0.75 0.73 -19.75
N ARG A 328 -1.42 1.24 -20.79
CA ARG A 328 -2.61 0.63 -21.40
C ARG A 328 -2.42 -0.84 -21.77
N LYS A 329 -1.24 -1.22 -22.26
CA LYS A 329 -0.93 -2.59 -22.65
C LYS A 329 -0.83 -3.56 -21.46
N PHE A 330 -0.55 -3.04 -20.25
CA PHE A 330 -0.39 -3.84 -19.03
C PHE A 330 -1.66 -3.85 -18.17
N ALA A 331 -2.46 -2.79 -18.27
CA ALA A 331 -3.56 -2.50 -17.35
C ALA A 331 -4.77 -3.44 -17.47
N GLY A 332 -4.69 -4.58 -18.16
CA GLY A 332 -5.73 -5.61 -18.23
C GLY A 332 -7.18 -5.08 -18.22
N ARG A 333 -8.16 -5.96 -18.29
CA ARG A 333 -9.58 -5.58 -18.16
C ARG A 333 -10.10 -5.61 -16.73
N ARG A 334 -9.39 -6.24 -15.80
CA ARG A 334 -9.82 -6.44 -14.41
C ARG A 334 -9.27 -5.36 -13.52
N VAL A 335 -10.15 -4.73 -12.74
CA VAL A 335 -9.77 -3.78 -11.69
C VAL A 335 -10.30 -4.30 -10.35
N ILE A 336 -9.44 -4.30 -9.36
CA ILE A 336 -9.72 -4.78 -8.01
C ILE A 336 -9.67 -3.59 -7.08
N PHE A 337 -10.79 -3.25 -6.45
CA PHE A 337 -10.82 -2.23 -5.40
C PHE A 337 -10.67 -2.87 -4.02
N THR A 338 -9.84 -2.29 -3.17
CA THR A 338 -9.66 -2.67 -1.77
C THR A 338 -9.38 -1.43 -0.90
N GLY A 339 -9.08 -1.61 0.38
CA GLY A 339 -8.94 -0.51 1.32
C GLY A 339 -10.27 -0.04 1.89
N GLY A 340 -10.26 0.77 2.95
CA GLY A 340 -11.47 1.20 3.65
C GLY A 340 -12.52 1.90 2.77
N GLY A 341 -12.06 2.67 1.76
CA GLY A 341 -12.93 3.36 0.82
C GLY A 341 -13.69 2.42 -0.14
N ALA A 342 -13.18 1.21 -0.36
CA ALA A 342 -13.85 0.21 -1.20
C ALA A 342 -15.13 -0.38 -0.58
N ASN A 343 -15.39 -0.09 0.70
CA ASN A 343 -16.60 -0.51 1.40
C ASN A 343 -17.84 0.32 1.04
N LEU A 344 -17.70 1.34 0.19
CA LEU A 344 -18.82 2.17 -0.23
C LEU A 344 -19.84 1.35 -1.03
N THR A 345 -21.09 1.37 -0.58
CA THR A 345 -22.19 0.67 -1.23
C THR A 345 -22.32 1.09 -2.71
N GLY A 346 -22.51 0.13 -3.61
CA GLY A 346 -22.69 0.40 -5.04
C GLY A 346 -21.42 0.78 -5.82
N LEU A 347 -20.24 0.88 -5.15
CA LEU A 347 -18.99 1.28 -5.80
C LEU A 347 -18.62 0.35 -6.97
N ARG A 348 -18.79 -0.97 -6.82
CA ARG A 348 -18.50 -1.94 -7.88
C ARG A 348 -19.25 -1.63 -9.17
N ASP A 349 -20.56 -1.48 -9.06
CA ASP A 349 -21.43 -1.33 -10.23
C ASP A 349 -21.22 0.05 -10.87
N TYR A 350 -21.08 1.09 -10.04
CA TYR A 350 -20.77 2.44 -10.51
C TYR A 350 -19.42 2.51 -11.23
N ALA A 351 -18.38 1.95 -10.64
CA ALA A 351 -17.06 1.92 -11.26
C ALA A 351 -17.00 1.04 -12.51
N THR A 352 -17.83 -0.02 -12.60
CA THR A 352 -17.94 -0.84 -13.82
C THR A 352 -18.42 0.01 -14.99
N LEU A 353 -19.43 0.86 -14.78
CA LEU A 353 -19.94 1.76 -15.79
C LEU A 353 -18.93 2.87 -16.16
N ALA A 354 -18.33 3.51 -15.16
CA ALA A 354 -17.43 4.64 -15.37
C ALA A 354 -16.11 4.24 -16.02
N LEU A 355 -15.53 3.11 -15.61
CA LEU A 355 -14.23 2.63 -16.11
C LEU A 355 -14.35 1.72 -17.33
N GLU A 356 -15.53 1.22 -17.64
CA GLU A 356 -15.78 0.24 -18.72
C GLU A 356 -14.89 -1.02 -18.57
N ARG A 357 -14.72 -1.48 -17.31
CA ARG A 357 -13.87 -2.60 -16.93
C ARG A 357 -14.59 -3.56 -16.00
N GLN A 358 -14.06 -4.76 -15.86
CA GLN A 358 -14.55 -5.74 -14.90
C GLN A 358 -14.08 -5.36 -13.50
N ILE A 359 -15.01 -4.96 -12.64
CA ILE A 359 -14.71 -4.54 -11.28
C ILE A 359 -14.97 -5.66 -10.27
N ARG A 360 -14.04 -5.87 -9.38
CA ARG A 360 -14.18 -6.73 -8.21
C ARG A 360 -13.80 -5.95 -6.95
N ILE A 361 -14.57 -6.13 -5.88
CA ILE A 361 -14.16 -5.67 -4.56
C ILE A 361 -13.33 -6.80 -3.93
N GLY A 362 -12.06 -6.50 -3.64
CA GLY A 362 -11.09 -7.44 -3.12
C GLY A 362 -11.11 -7.46 -1.59
N ARG A 363 -11.70 -8.50 -1.01
CA ARG A 363 -11.60 -8.74 0.43
C ARG A 363 -10.26 -9.39 0.74
N PRO A 364 -9.54 -8.92 1.78
CA PRO A 364 -8.28 -9.54 2.16
C PRO A 364 -8.49 -10.99 2.62
N ARG A 365 -7.53 -11.85 2.29
CA ARG A 365 -7.49 -13.23 2.79
C ARG A 365 -7.32 -13.20 4.30
N GLU A 366 -8.13 -13.98 4.99
CA GLU A 366 -8.09 -14.08 6.44
C GLU A 366 -6.80 -14.75 6.91
N MET A 367 -6.37 -14.40 8.13
CA MET A 367 -5.27 -15.04 8.83
C MET A 367 -5.79 -15.55 10.16
N GLN A 368 -5.36 -16.74 10.58
CA GLN A 368 -5.80 -17.35 11.82
C GLN A 368 -5.54 -16.44 13.03
N GLY A 369 -6.51 -16.32 13.92
CA GLY A 369 -6.44 -15.46 15.11
C GLY A 369 -7.00 -14.05 14.90
N LEU A 370 -7.35 -13.65 13.67
CA LEU A 370 -8.04 -12.39 13.45
C LEU A 370 -9.49 -12.50 13.93
N PRO A 371 -9.99 -11.57 14.76
CA PRO A 371 -11.40 -11.56 15.16
C PRO A 371 -12.31 -11.39 13.94
N ALA A 372 -13.34 -12.24 13.80
CA ALA A 372 -14.26 -12.19 12.67
C ALA A 372 -14.98 -10.83 12.53
N SER A 373 -15.22 -10.12 13.63
CA SER A 373 -15.78 -8.77 13.65
C SER A 373 -14.84 -7.69 13.08
N ARG A 374 -13.58 -8.03 12.79
CA ARG A 374 -12.54 -7.10 12.33
C ARG A 374 -11.87 -7.54 11.02
N SER A 375 -12.55 -8.34 10.21
CA SER A 375 -12.07 -8.78 8.89
C SER A 375 -12.59 -7.85 7.78
N GLY A 376 -12.21 -6.59 7.82
CA GLY A 376 -12.66 -5.56 6.86
C GLY A 376 -11.63 -5.24 5.78
N PHE A 377 -12.07 -4.52 4.75
CA PHE A 377 -11.21 -4.05 3.63
C PHE A 377 -10.11 -3.11 4.11
N GLU A 378 -10.34 -2.41 5.23
CA GLU A 378 -9.39 -1.51 5.86
C GLU A 378 -8.12 -2.19 6.37
N LEU A 379 -8.12 -3.50 6.50
CA LEU A 379 -6.97 -4.29 6.94
C LEU A 379 -6.14 -4.87 5.78
N SER A 380 -6.47 -4.54 4.51
CA SER A 380 -5.82 -5.15 3.35
C SER A 380 -4.31 -4.97 3.35
N ALA A 381 -3.80 -3.79 3.69
CA ALA A 381 -2.36 -3.52 3.76
C ALA A 381 -1.69 -4.27 4.91
N ALA A 382 -2.27 -4.22 6.12
CA ALA A 382 -1.72 -4.92 7.28
C ALA A 382 -1.70 -6.44 7.08
N LEU A 383 -2.81 -7.03 6.62
CA LEU A 383 -2.90 -8.47 6.35
C LEU A 383 -2.00 -8.89 5.18
N GLY A 384 -1.92 -8.09 4.12
CA GLY A 384 -1.05 -8.37 3.00
C GLY A 384 0.43 -8.36 3.41
N LEU A 385 0.86 -7.39 4.19
CA LEU A 385 2.21 -7.36 4.74
C LEU A 385 2.48 -8.54 5.69
N ALA A 386 1.50 -8.94 6.50
CA ALA A 386 1.60 -10.12 7.36
C ALA A 386 1.73 -11.41 6.54
N HIS A 387 0.96 -11.58 5.46
CA HIS A 387 1.10 -12.71 4.54
C HIS A 387 2.47 -12.75 3.87
N PHE A 388 2.93 -11.60 3.36
CA PHE A 388 4.25 -11.48 2.73
C PHE A 388 5.37 -11.88 3.69
N THR A 389 5.42 -11.28 4.87
CA THR A 389 6.49 -11.51 5.86
C THR A 389 6.51 -12.93 6.40
N ALA A 390 5.34 -13.54 6.53
CA ALA A 390 5.22 -14.94 6.95
C ALA A 390 5.71 -15.91 5.86
N THR A 391 5.38 -15.66 4.60
CA THR A 391 5.75 -16.52 3.46
C THR A 391 7.23 -16.38 3.09
N ALA A 392 7.74 -15.17 3.00
CA ALA A 392 9.13 -14.91 2.65
C ALA A 392 10.11 -15.25 3.79
N GLY A 393 9.62 -15.33 5.02
CA GLY A 393 10.44 -15.41 6.24
C GLY A 393 11.08 -14.06 6.58
N GLN A 394 11.29 -13.80 7.86
CA GLN A 394 11.72 -12.48 8.37
C GLN A 394 13.02 -11.94 7.72
N LYS A 395 14.04 -12.80 7.54
CA LYS A 395 15.33 -12.37 6.98
C LYS A 395 15.22 -12.01 5.51
N SER A 396 14.50 -12.84 4.73
CA SER A 396 14.29 -12.61 3.30
C SER A 396 13.36 -11.43 3.07
N ALA A 397 12.30 -11.29 3.88
CA ALA A 397 11.41 -10.13 3.85
C ALA A 397 12.16 -8.83 4.13
N ALA A 398 12.99 -8.80 5.16
CA ALA A 398 13.82 -7.63 5.48
C ALA A 398 14.75 -7.25 4.32
N SER A 399 15.42 -8.23 3.70
CA SER A 399 16.29 -7.98 2.52
C SER A 399 15.50 -7.47 1.31
N SER A 400 14.32 -8.04 1.04
CA SER A 400 13.48 -7.65 -0.10
C SER A 400 12.82 -6.27 0.08
N LEU A 401 12.61 -5.84 1.32
CA LEU A 401 12.01 -4.56 1.66
C LEU A 401 13.01 -3.41 1.81
N GLY A 402 14.27 -3.63 1.44
CA GLY A 402 15.28 -2.58 1.49
C GLY A 402 15.68 -2.19 2.91
N ALA A 403 15.57 -3.11 3.86
CA ALA A 403 16.08 -2.95 5.22
C ALA A 403 17.63 -3.04 5.26
N ALA A 404 18.31 -2.24 4.44
CA ALA A 404 19.59 -1.71 4.84
C ALA A 404 19.33 -0.81 6.05
N PRO A 405 20.17 -0.81 7.09
CA PRO A 405 19.94 -0.02 8.27
C PRO A 405 19.75 1.45 7.87
N LEU A 406 18.52 1.93 7.99
CA LEU A 406 18.10 3.29 7.65
C LEU A 406 18.90 4.36 8.44
N HIS A 407 19.66 3.94 9.45
CA HIS A 407 20.51 4.77 10.29
C HIS A 407 22.03 4.55 10.17
N GLN A 408 22.54 3.62 9.37
CA GLN A 408 23.98 3.53 9.15
C GLN A 408 24.42 4.51 8.04
N LYS A 409 24.98 5.64 8.46
CA LYS A 409 25.90 6.42 7.63
C LYS A 409 26.97 5.48 7.09
N SER A 410 26.98 5.35 5.76
CA SER A 410 28.05 4.83 4.90
C SER A 410 29.18 4.00 5.57
N LEU A 411 29.01 2.69 5.57
CA LEU A 411 30.15 1.75 5.65
C LEU A 411 30.44 1.07 4.29
N LEU A 412 29.96 1.65 3.17
CA LEU A 412 30.11 1.11 1.81
C LEU A 412 31.10 1.92 0.96
N GLU A 413 32.17 2.43 1.56
CA GLU A 413 33.23 3.11 0.79
C GLU A 413 34.24 2.17 0.12
N HIS A 414 34.12 0.85 0.21
CA HIS A 414 35.13 -0.08 -0.33
C HIS A 414 34.53 -1.31 -1.05
N ILE A 415 33.69 -1.09 -2.08
CA ILE A 415 33.52 -2.09 -3.13
C ILE A 415 34.08 -1.47 -4.41
N PRO A 416 35.17 -2.01 -4.99
CA PRO A 416 35.69 -1.48 -6.23
C PRO A 416 34.64 -1.63 -7.32
N LEU A 417 34.18 -0.52 -7.89
CA LEU A 417 33.37 -0.47 -9.09
C LEU A 417 34.13 -1.14 -10.22
N VAL A 418 33.69 -2.29 -10.66
CA VAL A 418 34.07 -2.86 -11.95
C VAL A 418 33.30 -2.08 -13.01
N GLY A 419 33.84 -0.91 -13.36
CA GLY A 419 33.29 -0.09 -14.45
C GLY A 419 33.41 -0.86 -15.75
N GLY A 420 32.26 -1.16 -16.37
CA GLY A 420 32.18 -1.81 -17.69
C GLY A 420 31.19 -2.97 -17.81
N LEU A 421 30.65 -3.48 -16.68
CA LEU A 421 29.78 -4.65 -16.67
C LEU A 421 28.29 -4.34 -16.93
N PHE A 422 27.90 -3.08 -16.94
CA PHE A 422 26.47 -2.68 -17.03
C PHE A 422 26.23 -1.79 -18.24
N THR A 423 25.25 -2.15 -19.05
CA THR A 423 24.74 -1.31 -20.13
C THR A 423 23.28 -0.94 -19.87
N LYS A 424 22.97 0.35 -19.87
CA LYS A 424 21.59 0.86 -19.82
C LYS A 424 21.05 0.85 -21.25
N ARG A 425 19.97 0.11 -21.53
CA ARG A 425 19.22 0.27 -22.79
C ARG A 425 18.25 1.44 -22.64
N ALA A 426 18.29 2.36 -23.57
CA ALA A 426 17.25 3.37 -23.75
C ALA A 426 15.95 2.67 -24.14
N ALA A 427 14.86 2.97 -23.41
CA ALA A 427 13.52 2.45 -23.66
C ALA A 427 12.90 3.08 -24.91
#